data_0505bbc4cf77eac56fc35210ed3f81d9
#
_entry.id   0505bbc4cf77eac56fc35210ed3f81d9
#
_cell.length_a   1.000
_cell.length_b   1.000
_cell.length_c   1.000
_cell.angle_alpha   90.00
_cell.angle_beta   90.00
_cell.angle_gamma   90.00
#
_symmetry.space_group_name_H-M   'P 1'
#
loop_
_entity.id
_entity.type
_entity.pdbx_description
1 polymer ?
#
loop_
_entity_poly.entity_id
_entity_poly.type
_entity_poly.pdbx_seq_one_letter_code
_entity_poly.pdbx_strand_id
1 'polypeptide(L)'
;MLDKTLTLAQIAGRLRSGMTVGIGGWGARRKPMALVREILRSSLEDLTVVSYGGPDVGLLCAAGKVRKLIFGFVSLDLIPLDQHFRAARQAGAFEVWEIDEGMLHWGLRAAAMRLPFLPTRAGIASDVVQLAAGLKTVRSPYEDGEELIAMPALELDAALLHVTEADRRGNTAILSPDPFFDDLFARAAQATYVTCDRLLVTREICSPERARYNPFERSLVTGVAEVPYGAHPTASVPGYGIDVEHLNVYSAAAATPERWRQYRTEYIDLTDHSSYLTAVGGIDHIRRIPAPVF
;
A
#
# COMPACT_ATOMS: atom_id res chain seq x y z
N MET A 1 -2.77 -28.44 10.22
CA MET A 1 -2.63 -27.01 10.58
C MET A 1 -2.48 -26.23 9.29
N LEU A 2 -3.25 -25.17 9.06
CA LEU A 2 -3.23 -24.44 7.77
C LEU A 2 -1.92 -23.66 7.65
N ASP A 3 -1.09 -24.00 6.67
CA ASP A 3 0.11 -23.25 6.28
C ASP A 3 -0.31 -22.25 5.18
N LYS A 4 -0.08 -20.95 5.41
CA LYS A 4 -0.43 -19.86 4.51
C LYS A 4 0.78 -19.31 3.75
N THR A 5 1.94 -19.97 3.86
CA THR A 5 3.16 -19.51 3.23
C THR A 5 3.05 -19.57 1.70
N LEU A 6 3.40 -18.48 1.05
CA LEU A 6 3.38 -18.31 -0.40
C LEU A 6 4.68 -17.62 -0.85
N THR A 7 5.02 -17.77 -2.12
CA THR A 7 6.04 -16.93 -2.78
C THR A 7 5.40 -15.65 -3.31
N LEU A 8 6.22 -14.63 -3.63
CA LEU A 8 5.75 -13.40 -4.29
C LEU A 8 5.01 -13.73 -5.59
N ALA A 9 5.56 -14.60 -6.42
CA ALA A 9 4.95 -15.02 -7.68
C ALA A 9 3.60 -15.72 -7.48
N GLN A 10 3.48 -16.55 -6.44
CA GLN A 10 2.20 -17.19 -6.09
C GLN A 10 1.15 -16.17 -5.64
N ILE A 11 1.54 -15.12 -4.91
CA ILE A 11 0.63 -14.04 -4.54
C ILE A 11 0.20 -13.27 -5.77
N ALA A 12 1.14 -12.83 -6.61
CA ALA A 12 0.83 -12.11 -7.86
C ALA A 12 -0.08 -12.94 -8.79
N GLY A 13 0.17 -14.26 -8.89
CA GLY A 13 -0.67 -15.17 -9.67
C GLY A 13 -2.11 -15.37 -9.16
N ARG A 14 -2.44 -14.88 -7.96
CA ARG A 14 -3.80 -14.89 -7.41
C ARG A 14 -4.56 -13.60 -7.71
N LEU A 15 -3.86 -12.55 -8.11
CA LEU A 15 -4.48 -11.31 -8.59
C LEU A 15 -4.95 -11.48 -10.02
N ARG A 16 -5.95 -10.73 -10.42
CA ARG A 16 -6.49 -10.69 -11.78
C ARG A 16 -6.63 -9.25 -12.24
N SER A 17 -6.46 -9.02 -13.53
CA SER A 17 -6.76 -7.72 -14.15
C SER A 17 -8.19 -7.28 -13.83
N GLY A 18 -8.38 -6.00 -13.66
CA GLY A 18 -9.66 -5.39 -13.26
C GLY A 18 -9.97 -5.40 -11.76
N MET A 19 -9.20 -6.11 -10.92
CA MET A 19 -9.41 -6.14 -9.48
C MET A 19 -9.22 -4.76 -8.82
N THR A 20 -9.96 -4.55 -7.72
CA THR A 20 -9.72 -3.46 -6.76
C THR A 20 -8.70 -3.93 -5.72
N VAL A 21 -7.51 -3.35 -5.77
CA VAL A 21 -6.38 -3.72 -4.92
C VAL A 21 -6.06 -2.59 -3.94
N GLY A 22 -6.17 -2.88 -2.65
CA GLY A 22 -5.72 -2.01 -1.58
C GLY A 22 -4.24 -2.22 -1.29
N ILE A 23 -3.46 -1.14 -1.22
CA ILE A 23 -2.04 -1.20 -0.89
C ILE A 23 -1.81 -0.47 0.43
N GLY A 24 -1.44 -1.22 1.47
CA GLY A 24 -1.19 -0.70 2.82
C GLY A 24 0.06 0.14 2.93
N GLY A 25 0.42 0.51 4.16
CA GLY A 25 1.44 1.52 4.45
C GLY A 25 0.93 2.93 4.15
N TRP A 26 1.81 3.94 4.31
CA TRP A 26 1.44 5.35 4.20
C TRP A 26 2.60 6.16 3.63
N GLY A 27 2.42 6.85 2.49
CA GLY A 27 3.48 7.56 1.80
C GLY A 27 4.70 6.67 1.50
N ALA A 28 5.89 7.07 1.91
CA ALA A 28 7.10 6.28 1.76
C ALA A 28 7.39 5.38 2.98
N ARG A 29 6.33 4.83 3.61
CA ARG A 29 6.46 4.02 4.82
C ARG A 29 5.72 2.71 4.68
N ARG A 30 6.44 1.62 4.88
CA ARG A 30 5.97 0.23 4.95
C ARG A 30 5.08 -0.22 3.78
N LYS A 31 5.38 0.29 2.57
CA LYS A 31 4.74 -0.18 1.34
C LYS A 31 5.23 -1.59 0.98
N PRO A 32 4.38 -2.49 0.48
CA PRO A 32 4.76 -3.83 0.04
C PRO A 32 5.48 -3.80 -1.31
N MET A 33 6.63 -3.09 -1.38
CA MET A 33 7.29 -2.75 -2.64
C MET A 33 7.79 -3.97 -3.42
N ALA A 34 8.14 -5.06 -2.73
CA ALA A 34 8.49 -6.30 -3.40
C ALA A 34 7.32 -6.90 -4.18
N LEU A 35 6.08 -6.85 -3.62
CA LEU A 35 4.87 -7.25 -4.34
C LEU A 35 4.53 -6.27 -5.47
N VAL A 36 4.73 -4.97 -5.26
CA VAL A 36 4.55 -3.97 -6.32
C VAL A 36 5.46 -4.29 -7.50
N ARG A 37 6.75 -4.59 -7.27
CA ARG A 37 7.67 -5.01 -8.34
C ARG A 37 7.21 -6.30 -9.04
N GLU A 38 6.64 -7.24 -8.31
CA GLU A 38 6.09 -8.47 -8.90
C GLU A 38 4.91 -8.18 -9.83
N ILE A 39 4.00 -7.27 -9.41
CA ILE A 39 2.89 -6.80 -10.25
C ILE A 39 3.41 -6.11 -11.52
N LEU A 40 4.47 -5.30 -11.40
CA LEU A 40 5.07 -4.61 -12.54
C LEU A 40 5.61 -5.58 -13.59
N ARG A 41 6.17 -6.73 -13.17
CA ARG A 41 6.68 -7.80 -14.06
C ARG A 41 5.58 -8.69 -14.64
N SER A 42 4.41 -8.71 -14.04
CA SER A 42 3.29 -9.54 -14.44
C SER A 42 2.52 -8.98 -15.66
N SER A 43 1.60 -9.78 -16.20
CA SER A 43 0.64 -9.34 -17.22
C SER A 43 -0.60 -8.66 -16.65
N LEU A 44 -0.66 -8.39 -15.35
CA LEU A 44 -1.79 -7.68 -14.72
C LEU A 44 -1.93 -6.28 -15.30
N GLU A 45 -3.17 -5.87 -15.55
CA GLU A 45 -3.55 -4.57 -16.09
C GLU A 45 -4.92 -4.14 -15.55
N ASP A 46 -5.34 -2.92 -15.85
CA ASP A 46 -6.65 -2.36 -15.50
C ASP A 46 -7.00 -2.40 -14.01
N LEU A 47 -6.02 -2.32 -13.12
CA LEU A 47 -6.26 -2.35 -11.68
C LEU A 47 -6.95 -1.07 -11.21
N THR A 48 -7.92 -1.22 -10.28
CA THR A 48 -8.34 -0.13 -9.42
C THR A 48 -7.46 -0.18 -8.16
N VAL A 49 -6.66 0.86 -7.95
CA VAL A 49 -5.74 0.92 -6.80
C VAL A 49 -6.31 1.86 -5.73
N VAL A 50 -6.35 1.38 -4.49
CA VAL A 50 -6.72 2.15 -3.29
C VAL A 50 -5.49 2.26 -2.39
N SER A 51 -4.98 3.48 -2.17
CA SER A 51 -3.73 3.64 -1.43
C SER A 51 -3.62 5.02 -0.75
N TYR A 52 -2.98 5.06 0.41
CA TYR A 52 -2.28 6.24 0.91
C TYR A 52 -0.94 6.28 0.19
N GLY A 53 -0.95 6.90 -0.99
CA GLY A 53 0.05 6.70 -2.03
C GLY A 53 1.47 7.09 -1.67
N GLY A 54 2.39 6.25 -2.09
CA GLY A 54 3.82 6.45 -2.11
C GLY A 54 4.40 6.02 -3.46
N PRO A 55 5.64 5.53 -3.52
CA PRO A 55 6.26 5.09 -4.76
C PRO A 55 5.56 3.89 -5.41
N ASP A 56 4.73 3.16 -4.65
CA ASP A 56 3.82 2.14 -5.16
C ASP A 56 2.90 2.67 -6.26
N VAL A 57 2.26 3.81 -6.00
CA VAL A 57 1.33 4.47 -6.93
C VAL A 57 2.07 4.96 -8.17
N GLY A 58 3.18 5.69 -8.00
CA GLY A 58 3.91 6.23 -9.13
C GLY A 58 4.45 5.15 -10.06
N LEU A 59 5.00 4.05 -9.51
CA LEU A 59 5.49 2.91 -10.28
C LEU A 59 4.37 2.22 -11.07
N LEU A 60 3.22 1.95 -10.42
CA LEU A 60 2.09 1.30 -11.09
C LEU A 60 1.49 2.18 -12.18
N CYS A 61 1.39 3.50 -11.95
CA CYS A 61 0.93 4.46 -12.96
C CYS A 61 1.91 4.55 -14.15
N ALA A 62 3.22 4.67 -13.90
CA ALA A 62 4.24 4.75 -14.94
C ALA A 62 4.29 3.47 -15.81
N ALA A 63 3.95 2.32 -15.23
CA ALA A 63 3.91 1.05 -15.94
C ALA A 63 2.56 0.77 -16.63
N GLY A 64 1.58 1.69 -16.57
CA GLY A 64 0.27 1.52 -17.20
C GLY A 64 -0.60 0.43 -16.55
N LYS A 65 -0.39 0.11 -15.27
CA LYS A 65 -1.13 -0.95 -14.56
C LYS A 65 -2.46 -0.47 -14.00
N VAL A 66 -2.66 0.84 -13.89
CA VAL A 66 -3.78 1.46 -13.19
C VAL A 66 -4.83 1.94 -14.17
N ARG A 67 -6.05 1.44 -14.05
CA ARG A 67 -7.25 1.95 -14.71
C ARG A 67 -7.90 3.08 -13.90
N LYS A 68 -7.95 2.90 -12.57
CA LYS A 68 -8.53 3.87 -11.62
C LYS A 68 -7.68 3.95 -10.36
N LEU A 69 -7.44 5.16 -9.89
CA LEU A 69 -6.76 5.41 -8.62
C LEU A 69 -7.71 6.12 -7.64
N ILE A 70 -7.84 5.54 -6.43
CA ILE A 70 -8.58 6.09 -5.30
C ILE A 70 -7.56 6.42 -4.20
N PHE A 71 -7.42 7.68 -3.86
CA PHE A 71 -6.35 8.13 -2.96
C PHE A 71 -6.71 9.40 -2.21
N GLY A 72 -6.16 9.56 -1.02
CA GLY A 72 -6.21 10.80 -0.24
C GLY A 72 -5.02 11.72 -0.52
N PHE A 73 -3.88 11.14 -0.86
CA PHE A 73 -2.65 11.83 -1.26
C PHE A 73 -1.70 10.85 -1.96
N VAL A 74 -0.67 11.41 -2.61
CA VAL A 74 0.53 10.66 -3.07
C VAL A 74 1.76 11.44 -2.63
N SER A 75 2.61 10.83 -1.79
CA SER A 75 3.78 11.47 -1.19
C SER A 75 4.98 10.53 -1.13
N LEU A 76 6.16 11.08 -1.36
CA LEU A 76 7.42 10.41 -1.11
C LEU A 76 8.05 10.86 0.23
N ASP A 77 7.28 11.51 1.08
CA ASP A 77 7.64 12.11 2.38
C ASP A 77 8.75 13.17 2.27
N LEU A 78 9.96 12.76 1.95
CA LEU A 78 11.15 13.64 1.91
C LEU A 78 11.41 14.26 0.53
N ILE A 79 10.70 13.82 -0.50
CA ILE A 79 10.75 14.37 -1.86
C ILE A 79 9.38 15.00 -2.17
N PRO A 80 9.31 16.28 -2.60
CA PRO A 80 8.07 17.04 -2.64
C PRO A 80 6.94 16.43 -3.46
N LEU A 81 7.26 15.78 -4.59
CA LEU A 81 6.26 15.24 -5.52
C LEU A 81 6.76 13.94 -6.14
N ASP A 82 5.87 12.97 -6.27
CA ASP A 82 6.10 11.81 -7.13
C ASP A 82 5.94 12.20 -8.60
N GLN A 83 7.06 12.26 -9.32
CA GLN A 83 7.10 12.73 -10.71
C GLN A 83 6.43 11.73 -11.68
N HIS A 84 6.48 10.43 -11.40
CA HIS A 84 5.82 9.41 -12.21
C HIS A 84 4.30 9.50 -12.10
N PHE A 85 3.77 9.61 -10.87
CA PHE A 85 2.35 9.85 -10.64
C PHE A 85 1.88 11.13 -11.29
N ARG A 86 2.63 12.25 -11.09
CA ARG A 86 2.30 13.55 -11.67
C ARG A 86 2.23 13.51 -13.19
N ALA A 87 3.23 12.92 -13.85
CA ALA A 87 3.26 12.80 -15.31
C ALA A 87 2.07 11.98 -15.84
N ALA A 88 1.79 10.82 -15.23
CA ALA A 88 0.68 9.96 -15.62
C ALA A 88 -0.69 10.65 -15.40
N ARG A 89 -0.86 11.37 -14.28
CA ARG A 89 -2.07 12.16 -14.00
C ARG A 89 -2.29 13.26 -15.02
N GLN A 90 -1.24 14.04 -15.34
CA GLN A 90 -1.31 15.11 -16.35
C GLN A 90 -1.62 14.59 -17.76
N ALA A 91 -1.15 13.38 -18.07
CA ALA A 91 -1.45 12.71 -19.32
C ALA A 91 -2.85 12.08 -19.38
N GLY A 92 -3.62 12.10 -18.27
CA GLY A 92 -4.93 11.44 -18.21
C GLY A 92 -4.85 9.91 -18.34
N ALA A 93 -3.75 9.29 -17.91
CA ALA A 93 -3.48 7.88 -18.12
C ALA A 93 -4.38 6.93 -17.31
N PHE A 94 -5.12 7.43 -16.33
CA PHE A 94 -6.02 6.67 -15.49
C PHE A 94 -7.17 7.53 -14.96
N GLU A 95 -8.27 6.90 -14.53
CA GLU A 95 -9.38 7.57 -13.85
C GLU A 95 -8.94 7.99 -12.43
N VAL A 96 -9.15 9.26 -12.11
CA VAL A 96 -8.82 9.85 -10.81
C VAL A 96 -10.06 9.89 -9.93
N TRP A 97 -9.97 9.34 -8.72
CA TRP A 97 -10.92 9.58 -7.64
C TRP A 97 -10.17 10.07 -6.41
N GLU A 98 -9.86 11.35 -6.43
CA GLU A 98 -9.15 12.04 -5.35
C GLU A 98 -10.17 12.46 -4.28
N ILE A 99 -9.91 11.99 -3.08
CA ILE A 99 -10.65 12.30 -1.86
C ILE A 99 -9.65 12.71 -0.79
N ASP A 100 -10.09 13.16 0.38
CA ASP A 100 -9.14 13.41 1.44
C ASP A 100 -8.78 12.14 2.23
N GLU A 101 -7.74 12.23 3.04
CA GLU A 101 -7.24 11.11 3.85
C GLU A 101 -8.31 10.58 4.82
N GLY A 102 -9.08 11.49 5.45
CA GLY A 102 -10.17 11.12 6.36
C GLY A 102 -11.31 10.41 5.64
N MET A 103 -11.64 10.85 4.43
CA MET A 103 -12.65 10.18 3.60
C MET A 103 -12.19 8.77 3.19
N LEU A 104 -10.91 8.61 2.76
CA LEU A 104 -10.35 7.30 2.43
C LEU A 104 -10.42 6.35 3.63
N HIS A 105 -10.05 6.84 4.81
CA HIS A 105 -10.18 6.10 6.06
C HIS A 105 -11.64 5.65 6.33
N TRP A 106 -12.60 6.56 6.15
CA TRP A 106 -14.02 6.26 6.37
C TRP A 106 -14.58 5.25 5.38
N GLY A 107 -14.18 5.33 4.11
CA GLY A 107 -14.56 4.36 3.09
C GLY A 107 -14.04 2.95 3.37
N LEU A 108 -12.77 2.81 3.77
CA LEU A 108 -12.21 1.53 4.21
C LEU A 108 -12.89 1.02 5.48
N ARG A 109 -13.21 1.91 6.43
CA ARG A 109 -13.93 1.55 7.66
C ARG A 109 -15.35 1.08 7.36
N ALA A 110 -16.08 1.73 6.45
CA ALA A 110 -17.39 1.28 6.02
C ALA A 110 -17.34 -0.16 5.46
N ALA A 111 -16.40 -0.44 4.57
CA ALA A 111 -16.18 -1.78 4.03
C ALA A 111 -15.80 -2.79 5.11
N ALA A 112 -14.90 -2.42 6.03
CA ALA A 112 -14.49 -3.25 7.17
C ALA A 112 -15.66 -3.64 8.09
N MET A 113 -16.63 -2.74 8.25
CA MET A 113 -17.85 -2.94 9.05
C MET A 113 -19.00 -3.60 8.26
N ARG A 114 -18.81 -3.88 6.96
CA ARG A 114 -19.86 -4.40 6.05
C ARG A 114 -21.05 -3.45 5.95
N LEU A 115 -20.81 -2.14 6.02
CA LEU A 115 -21.81 -1.09 5.81
C LEU A 115 -21.69 -0.53 4.40
N PRO A 116 -22.79 -0.12 3.76
CA PRO A 116 -22.74 0.45 2.40
C PRO A 116 -22.08 1.83 2.35
N PHE A 117 -22.09 2.56 3.46
CA PHE A 117 -21.45 3.87 3.63
C PHE A 117 -21.29 4.19 5.12
N LEU A 118 -20.46 5.19 5.42
CA LEU A 118 -20.41 5.85 6.74
C LEU A 118 -20.53 7.38 6.56
N PRO A 119 -21.28 8.07 7.46
CA PRO A 119 -21.34 9.53 7.44
C PRO A 119 -20.04 10.12 7.98
N THR A 120 -19.56 11.21 7.34
CA THR A 120 -18.36 11.93 7.77
C THR A 120 -18.45 13.42 7.50
N ARG A 121 -17.75 14.22 8.33
CA ARG A 121 -17.53 15.65 8.09
C ARG A 121 -16.33 15.90 7.17
N ALA A 122 -15.44 14.92 7.03
CA ALA A 122 -14.25 15.04 6.19
C ALA A 122 -14.65 15.40 4.75
N GLY A 123 -14.02 16.44 4.20
CA GLY A 123 -14.31 16.95 2.86
C GLY A 123 -15.48 17.96 2.75
N ILE A 124 -16.33 18.13 3.77
CA ILE A 124 -17.40 19.15 3.74
C ILE A 124 -16.77 20.55 3.64
N ALA A 125 -17.42 21.43 2.86
CA ALA A 125 -16.96 22.78 2.56
C ALA A 125 -15.59 22.85 1.84
N SER A 126 -15.18 21.76 1.18
CA SER A 126 -14.03 21.74 0.26
C SER A 126 -14.47 21.38 -1.16
N ASP A 127 -13.60 21.67 -2.13
CA ASP A 127 -13.83 21.33 -3.54
C ASP A 127 -13.84 19.81 -3.80
N VAL A 128 -13.32 19.02 -2.88
CA VAL A 128 -13.25 17.55 -3.00
C VAL A 128 -14.62 16.94 -3.24
N VAL A 129 -15.66 17.46 -2.57
CA VAL A 129 -17.04 16.97 -2.74
C VAL A 129 -17.56 17.17 -4.16
N GLN A 130 -17.14 18.28 -4.79
CA GLN A 130 -17.56 18.62 -6.17
C GLN A 130 -16.74 17.84 -7.21
N LEU A 131 -15.47 17.58 -6.92
CA LEU A 131 -14.53 16.92 -7.83
C LEU A 131 -14.63 15.39 -7.78
N ALA A 132 -14.95 14.83 -6.61
CA ALA A 132 -15.09 13.39 -6.44
C ALA A 132 -16.47 12.91 -6.95
N ALA A 133 -16.50 12.50 -8.21
CA ALA A 133 -17.75 12.08 -8.86
C ALA A 133 -18.47 10.98 -8.08
N GLY A 134 -19.80 11.16 -7.89
CA GLY A 134 -20.68 10.17 -7.28
C GLY A 134 -20.79 10.24 -5.76
N LEU A 135 -20.07 11.14 -5.08
CA LEU A 135 -20.29 11.39 -3.66
C LEU A 135 -21.68 11.97 -3.42
N LYS A 136 -22.31 11.54 -2.33
CA LYS A 136 -23.64 12.00 -1.90
C LYS A 136 -23.56 12.49 -0.47
N THR A 137 -24.56 13.29 -0.09
CA THR A 137 -24.72 13.73 1.30
C THR A 137 -25.90 13.00 1.97
N VAL A 138 -25.89 12.99 3.30
CA VAL A 138 -26.97 12.49 4.14
C VAL A 138 -27.18 13.44 5.31
N ARG A 139 -28.43 13.64 5.72
CA ARG A 139 -28.74 14.43 6.91
C ARG A 139 -28.75 13.56 8.16
N SER A 140 -28.18 14.09 9.23
CA SER A 140 -28.30 13.51 10.58
C SER A 140 -29.79 13.38 10.94
N PRO A 141 -30.23 12.22 11.47
CA PRO A 141 -31.61 12.05 11.94
C PRO A 141 -31.87 12.69 13.32
N TYR A 142 -30.86 13.29 13.92
CA TYR A 142 -30.94 13.93 15.23
C TYR A 142 -31.27 15.42 15.11
N GLU A 143 -31.45 16.10 16.25
CA GLU A 143 -31.96 17.50 16.30
C GLU A 143 -31.06 18.50 15.57
N ASP A 144 -29.76 18.19 15.43
CA ASP A 144 -28.79 19.02 14.72
C ASP A 144 -29.10 19.11 13.20
N GLY A 145 -29.74 18.07 12.63
CA GLY A 145 -30.05 17.99 11.20
C GLY A 145 -28.85 18.23 10.29
N GLU A 146 -27.64 17.99 10.80
CA GLU A 146 -26.37 18.25 10.13
C GLU A 146 -26.26 17.51 8.80
N GLU A 147 -25.77 18.20 7.78
CA GLU A 147 -25.44 17.57 6.50
C GLU A 147 -24.04 16.98 6.53
N LEU A 148 -23.92 15.69 6.22
CA LEU A 148 -22.69 14.90 6.24
C LEU A 148 -22.46 14.27 4.87
N ILE A 149 -21.21 13.98 4.52
CA ILE A 149 -20.90 13.15 3.35
C ILE A 149 -21.25 11.70 3.68
N ALA A 150 -22.01 11.06 2.80
CA ALA A 150 -22.25 9.61 2.82
C ALA A 150 -21.07 8.92 2.11
N MET A 151 -19.94 8.74 2.81
CA MET A 151 -18.76 8.13 2.20
C MET A 151 -19.01 6.66 1.90
N PRO A 152 -19.02 6.23 0.61
CA PRO A 152 -19.31 4.84 0.25
C PRO A 152 -18.21 3.89 0.72
N ALA A 153 -18.58 2.64 0.94
CA ALA A 153 -17.64 1.58 1.27
C ALA A 153 -16.61 1.36 0.15
N LEU A 154 -15.34 1.30 0.51
CA LEU A 154 -14.25 0.95 -0.38
C LEU A 154 -13.94 -0.55 -0.24
N GLU A 155 -14.74 -1.37 -0.90
CA GLU A 155 -14.56 -2.82 -0.92
C GLU A 155 -13.35 -3.19 -1.79
N LEU A 156 -12.51 -4.08 -1.28
CA LEU A 156 -11.29 -4.53 -1.93
C LEU A 156 -11.38 -6.01 -2.29
N ASP A 157 -10.99 -6.36 -3.51
CA ASP A 157 -10.80 -7.77 -3.89
C ASP A 157 -9.56 -8.34 -3.20
N ALA A 158 -8.50 -7.55 -3.11
CA ALA A 158 -7.28 -7.93 -2.43
C ALA A 158 -6.66 -6.76 -1.66
N ALA A 159 -6.08 -7.05 -0.48
CA ALA A 159 -5.19 -6.14 0.23
C ALA A 159 -3.76 -6.67 0.19
N LEU A 160 -2.81 -5.80 -0.11
CA LEU A 160 -1.37 -6.08 -0.12
C LEU A 160 -0.72 -5.27 0.99
N LEU A 161 -0.12 -5.97 1.96
CA LEU A 161 0.45 -5.36 3.16
C LEU A 161 1.91 -5.80 3.34
N HIS A 162 2.70 -4.96 3.99
CA HIS A 162 4.02 -5.34 4.50
C HIS A 162 4.06 -5.15 6.01
N VAL A 163 4.54 -6.16 6.73
CA VAL A 163 4.69 -6.13 8.19
C VAL A 163 6.12 -6.48 8.59
N THR A 164 6.52 -6.14 9.81
CA THR A 164 7.87 -6.46 10.27
C THR A 164 8.07 -7.97 10.46
N GLU A 165 7.09 -8.63 11.08
CA GLU A 165 7.16 -10.07 11.38
C GLU A 165 5.81 -10.75 11.10
N ALA A 166 5.86 -12.01 10.68
CA ALA A 166 4.68 -12.85 10.53
C ALA A 166 4.99 -14.31 10.90
N ASP A 167 3.97 -15.15 10.97
CA ASP A 167 4.14 -16.60 11.00
C ASP A 167 3.36 -17.27 9.85
N ARG A 168 3.64 -18.55 9.63
CA ARG A 168 2.99 -19.35 8.58
C ARG A 168 1.49 -19.55 8.78
N ARG A 169 0.92 -19.14 9.90
CA ARG A 169 -0.51 -19.16 10.18
C ARG A 169 -1.22 -17.84 9.90
N GLY A 170 -0.45 -16.78 9.60
CA GLY A 170 -0.95 -15.45 9.33
C GLY A 170 -1.08 -14.57 10.58
N ASN A 171 -0.47 -14.94 11.72
CA ASN A 171 -0.24 -13.97 12.78
C ASN A 171 0.81 -12.97 12.29
N THR A 172 0.63 -11.67 12.61
CA THR A 172 1.47 -10.58 12.14
C THR A 172 1.92 -9.72 13.31
N ALA A 173 3.05 -9.02 13.15
CA ALA A 173 3.48 -8.00 14.09
C ALA A 173 4.07 -6.81 13.32
N ILE A 174 3.59 -5.62 13.66
CA ILE A 174 4.11 -4.34 13.17
C ILE A 174 4.86 -3.70 14.33
N LEU A 175 6.20 -3.72 14.26
CA LEU A 175 7.05 -3.17 15.32
C LEU A 175 7.24 -1.64 15.21
N SER A 176 6.78 -1.05 14.11
CA SER A 176 6.72 0.40 13.97
C SER A 176 5.78 1.00 15.03
N PRO A 177 6.07 2.19 15.55
CA PRO A 177 5.15 2.90 16.45
C PRO A 177 3.82 3.24 15.77
N ASP A 178 3.79 3.33 14.44
CA ASP A 178 2.58 3.61 13.67
C ASP A 178 2.22 2.41 12.75
N PRO A 179 1.11 1.71 13.04
CA PRO A 179 0.61 0.65 12.17
C PRO A 179 -0.14 1.19 10.94
N PHE A 180 -0.36 2.51 10.86
CA PHE A 180 -1.21 3.18 9.87
C PHE A 180 -2.63 2.60 9.86
N PHE A 181 -3.19 2.33 8.67
CA PHE A 181 -4.56 1.83 8.51
C PHE A 181 -4.59 0.42 7.93
N ASP A 182 -3.52 -0.36 8.13
CA ASP A 182 -3.38 -1.71 7.55
C ASP A 182 -4.47 -2.67 8.02
N ASP A 183 -4.98 -2.50 9.24
CA ASP A 183 -6.10 -3.27 9.77
C ASP A 183 -7.40 -3.03 8.97
N LEU A 184 -7.64 -1.79 8.53
CA LEU A 184 -8.80 -1.47 7.70
C LEU A 184 -8.67 -2.05 6.30
N PHE A 185 -7.49 -2.00 5.68
CA PHE A 185 -7.22 -2.66 4.40
C PHE A 185 -7.49 -4.17 4.51
N ALA A 186 -6.96 -4.82 5.57
CA ALA A 186 -7.17 -6.24 5.79
C ALA A 186 -8.64 -6.61 5.97
N ARG A 187 -9.41 -5.78 6.67
CA ARG A 187 -10.85 -6.01 6.94
C ARG A 187 -11.74 -5.68 5.75
N ALA A 188 -11.35 -4.71 4.93
CA ALA A 188 -12.11 -4.30 3.75
C ALA A 188 -11.95 -5.27 2.58
N ALA A 189 -10.93 -6.14 2.60
CA ALA A 189 -10.58 -7.02 1.51
C ALA A 189 -11.25 -8.40 1.60
N GLN A 190 -11.48 -9.00 0.43
CA GLN A 190 -11.87 -10.41 0.32
C GLN A 190 -10.68 -11.35 0.57
N ALA A 191 -9.47 -10.93 0.17
CA ALA A 191 -8.22 -11.66 0.38
C ALA A 191 -7.11 -10.71 0.82
N THR A 192 -6.36 -11.06 1.87
CA THR A 192 -5.24 -10.25 2.36
C THR A 192 -3.94 -11.04 2.20
N TYR A 193 -2.99 -10.44 1.49
CA TYR A 193 -1.65 -10.97 1.28
C TYR A 193 -0.63 -10.11 2.02
N VAL A 194 0.17 -10.76 2.84
CA VAL A 194 1.15 -10.10 3.71
C VAL A 194 2.56 -10.51 3.29
N THR A 195 3.42 -9.54 3.06
CA THR A 195 4.87 -9.76 3.06
C THR A 195 5.43 -9.38 4.42
N CYS A 196 6.51 -10.03 4.87
CA CYS A 196 7.18 -9.71 6.12
C CYS A 196 8.69 -9.74 5.97
N ASP A 197 9.39 -8.95 6.80
CA ASP A 197 10.85 -8.98 6.85
C ASP A 197 11.36 -10.29 7.49
N ARG A 198 10.61 -10.86 8.46
CA ARG A 198 10.95 -12.12 9.13
C ARG A 198 9.74 -13.02 9.34
N LEU A 199 9.94 -14.31 9.06
CA LEU A 199 8.97 -15.35 9.39
C LEU A 199 9.38 -16.03 10.72
N LEU A 200 8.52 -15.89 11.73
CA LEU A 200 8.76 -16.46 13.05
C LEU A 200 7.98 -17.75 13.28
N VAL A 201 8.39 -18.53 14.27
CA VAL A 201 7.54 -19.62 14.77
C VAL A 201 6.36 -19.06 15.57
N THR A 202 5.19 -19.73 15.49
CA THR A 202 3.95 -19.24 16.13
C THR A 202 4.13 -18.97 17.63
N ARG A 203 4.92 -19.78 18.34
CA ARG A 203 5.17 -19.57 19.77
C ARG A 203 5.87 -18.25 20.07
N GLU A 204 6.75 -17.82 19.18
CA GLU A 204 7.51 -16.58 19.33
C GLU A 204 6.66 -15.36 19.04
N ILE A 205 5.94 -15.32 17.89
CA ILE A 205 5.10 -14.17 17.53
C ILE A 205 3.92 -13.98 18.47
N CYS A 206 3.41 -15.07 19.07
CA CYS A 206 2.33 -15.03 20.04
C CYS A 206 2.81 -14.87 21.48
N SER A 207 4.10 -14.58 21.72
CA SER A 207 4.58 -14.27 23.07
C SER A 207 3.97 -12.97 23.60
N PRO A 208 3.87 -12.77 24.94
CA PRO A 208 3.33 -11.53 25.51
C PRO A 208 4.03 -10.26 25.00
N GLU A 209 5.32 -10.33 24.73
CA GLU A 209 6.13 -9.20 24.25
C GLU A 209 5.77 -8.80 22.82
N ARG A 210 5.35 -9.78 21.96
CA ARG A 210 5.06 -9.54 20.55
C ARG A 210 3.56 -9.45 20.23
N ALA A 211 2.72 -10.15 20.97
CA ALA A 211 1.28 -10.21 20.69
C ALA A 211 0.60 -8.81 20.67
N ARG A 212 1.13 -7.86 21.45
CA ARG A 212 0.65 -6.46 21.47
C ARG A 212 0.87 -5.68 20.17
N TYR A 213 1.77 -6.16 19.31
CA TYR A 213 2.05 -5.54 18.00
C TYR A 213 1.24 -6.14 16.86
N ASN A 214 0.32 -7.07 17.18
CA ASN A 214 -0.55 -7.66 16.16
C ASN A 214 -1.68 -6.67 15.80
N PRO A 215 -1.74 -6.17 14.55
CA PRO A 215 -2.71 -5.15 14.16
C PRO A 215 -4.09 -5.72 13.80
N PHE A 216 -4.17 -7.00 13.41
CA PHE A 216 -5.42 -7.65 12.96
C PHE A 216 -5.37 -9.17 13.09
N GLU A 217 -6.54 -9.79 13.03
CA GLU A 217 -6.71 -11.22 13.22
C GLU A 217 -6.13 -12.04 12.05
N ARG A 218 -5.41 -13.10 12.36
CA ARG A 218 -4.88 -14.05 11.37
C ARG A 218 -5.93 -14.66 10.43
N SER A 219 -7.20 -14.65 10.82
CA SER A 219 -8.31 -15.15 9.99
C SER A 219 -8.48 -14.31 8.72
N LEU A 220 -8.12 -13.04 8.75
CA LEU A 220 -8.16 -12.13 7.59
C LEU A 220 -7.05 -12.42 6.60
N VAL A 221 -5.91 -12.99 7.03
CA VAL A 221 -4.75 -13.23 6.18
C VAL A 221 -4.96 -14.47 5.33
N THR A 222 -4.87 -14.32 4.02
CA THR A 222 -4.99 -15.38 3.02
C THR A 222 -3.64 -16.01 2.69
N GLY A 223 -2.58 -15.21 2.65
CA GLY A 223 -1.23 -15.68 2.34
C GLY A 223 -0.15 -14.81 2.95
N VAL A 224 0.99 -15.44 3.27
CA VAL A 224 2.19 -14.80 3.87
C VAL A 224 3.41 -15.15 3.04
N ALA A 225 4.23 -14.15 2.72
CA ALA A 225 5.54 -14.35 2.10
C ALA A 225 6.64 -13.70 2.95
N GLU A 226 7.70 -14.47 3.27
CA GLU A 226 8.92 -13.90 3.84
C GLU A 226 9.70 -13.19 2.74
N VAL A 227 9.92 -11.91 2.92
CA VAL A 227 10.59 -11.05 1.94
C VAL A 227 11.41 -10.01 2.72
N PRO A 228 12.60 -10.36 3.18
CA PRO A 228 13.45 -9.44 3.92
C PRO A 228 13.68 -8.15 3.14
N TYR A 229 13.54 -7.01 3.81
CA TYR A 229 13.62 -5.68 3.18
C TYR A 229 12.59 -5.45 2.07
N GLY A 230 11.43 -6.12 2.16
CA GLY A 230 10.38 -6.10 1.14
C GLY A 230 9.69 -4.75 0.96
N ALA A 231 9.79 -3.86 1.94
CA ALA A 231 9.29 -2.49 1.83
C ALA A 231 10.27 -1.53 1.15
N HIS A 232 11.57 -1.85 1.03
CA HIS A 232 12.55 -0.96 0.42
C HIS A 232 12.13 -0.52 -1.01
N PRO A 233 12.19 0.78 -1.37
CA PRO A 233 12.91 1.90 -0.72
C PRO A 233 12.14 2.65 0.36
N THR A 234 10.92 2.23 0.71
CA THR A 234 10.17 2.80 1.82
C THR A 234 10.68 2.26 3.17
N ALA A 235 10.46 3.00 4.24
CA ALA A 235 10.90 2.57 5.57
C ALA A 235 10.13 1.34 6.07
N SER A 236 10.81 0.47 6.84
CA SER A 236 10.20 -0.55 7.70
C SER A 236 10.85 -0.48 9.07
N VAL A 237 10.36 0.45 9.90
CA VAL A 237 10.90 0.71 11.24
C VAL A 237 10.56 -0.47 12.17
N PRO A 238 11.48 -0.90 13.04
CA PRO A 238 12.79 -0.33 13.36
C PRO A 238 13.95 -0.83 12.46
N GLY A 239 13.67 -1.64 11.46
CA GLY A 239 14.70 -2.33 10.67
C GLY A 239 15.54 -1.41 9.78
N TYR A 240 14.90 -0.46 9.09
CA TYR A 240 15.54 0.48 8.16
C TYR A 240 14.64 1.68 7.87
N GLY A 241 15.27 2.79 7.47
CA GLY A 241 14.60 4.03 7.10
C GLY A 241 14.20 4.12 5.63
N ILE A 242 13.82 5.33 5.20
CA ILE A 242 13.54 5.66 3.80
C ILE A 242 14.87 5.79 3.05
N ASP A 243 15.04 5.06 1.95
CA ASP A 243 16.17 5.24 1.04
C ASP A 243 15.92 6.43 0.12
N VAL A 244 16.31 7.61 0.59
CA VAL A 244 16.14 8.87 -0.13
C VAL A 244 17.00 8.91 -1.38
N GLU A 245 18.18 8.28 -1.37
CA GLU A 245 19.09 8.22 -2.53
C GLU A 245 18.42 7.43 -3.66
N HIS A 246 17.88 6.25 -3.34
CA HIS A 246 17.15 5.44 -4.33
C HIS A 246 15.85 6.13 -4.80
N LEU A 247 15.11 6.78 -3.89
CA LEU A 247 13.92 7.55 -4.28
C LEU A 247 14.25 8.74 -5.19
N ASN A 248 15.43 9.36 -5.05
CA ASN A 248 15.90 10.38 -6.01
C ASN A 248 16.20 9.77 -7.39
N VAL A 249 16.85 8.61 -7.45
CA VAL A 249 17.06 7.87 -8.70
C VAL A 249 15.73 7.53 -9.37
N TYR A 250 14.78 6.99 -8.60
CA TYR A 250 13.42 6.71 -9.04
C TYR A 250 12.73 7.97 -9.59
N SER A 251 12.72 9.07 -8.83
CA SER A 251 12.09 10.32 -9.25
C SER A 251 12.71 10.90 -10.54
N ALA A 252 14.05 10.84 -10.67
CA ALA A 252 14.76 11.27 -11.85
C ALA A 252 14.45 10.43 -13.10
N ALA A 253 14.04 9.19 -12.92
CA ALA A 253 13.66 8.29 -14.01
C ALA A 253 12.38 8.74 -14.74
N ALA A 254 11.55 9.57 -14.11
CA ALA A 254 10.35 10.13 -14.74
C ALA A 254 10.63 11.18 -15.82
N ALA A 255 11.87 11.66 -15.95
CA ALA A 255 12.20 12.78 -16.85
C ALA A 255 12.08 12.43 -18.33
N THR A 256 12.39 11.19 -18.71
CA THR A 256 12.26 10.72 -20.11
C THR A 256 11.91 9.23 -20.18
N PRO A 257 11.30 8.76 -21.30
CA PRO A 257 11.02 7.34 -21.51
C PRO A 257 12.29 6.47 -21.46
N GLU A 258 13.44 7.00 -21.89
CA GLU A 258 14.73 6.30 -21.86
C GLU A 258 15.19 6.04 -20.44
N ARG A 259 15.12 7.05 -19.56
CA ARG A 259 15.46 6.93 -18.14
C ARG A 259 14.52 5.97 -17.43
N TRP A 260 13.23 6.01 -17.75
CA TRP A 260 12.27 5.04 -17.21
C TRP A 260 12.61 3.61 -17.63
N ARG A 261 12.94 3.37 -18.91
CA ARG A 261 13.37 2.05 -19.37
C ARG A 261 14.64 1.58 -18.67
N GLN A 262 15.63 2.48 -18.49
CA GLN A 262 16.85 2.17 -17.75
C GLN A 262 16.53 1.77 -16.30
N TYR A 263 15.72 2.56 -15.59
CA TYR A 263 15.31 2.27 -14.22
C TYR A 263 14.59 0.91 -14.13
N ARG A 264 13.69 0.62 -15.07
CA ARG A 264 13.02 -0.69 -15.12
C ARG A 264 14.01 -1.83 -15.26
N THR A 265 14.93 -1.74 -16.21
CA THR A 265 15.95 -2.79 -16.45
C THR A 265 16.82 -3.00 -15.20
N GLU A 266 17.19 -1.93 -14.53
CA GLU A 266 18.12 -1.95 -13.40
C GLU A 266 17.46 -2.40 -12.08
N TYR A 267 16.18 -2.05 -11.84
CA TYR A 267 15.54 -2.24 -10.53
C TYR A 267 14.21 -2.99 -10.53
N ILE A 268 13.56 -3.18 -11.69
CA ILE A 268 12.23 -3.79 -11.76
C ILE A 268 12.25 -5.12 -12.52
N ASP A 269 12.76 -5.11 -13.76
CA ASP A 269 12.71 -6.26 -14.68
C ASP A 269 13.79 -7.31 -14.34
N LEU A 270 14.07 -7.48 -13.06
CA LEU A 270 15.01 -8.44 -12.50
C LEU A 270 14.31 -9.78 -12.21
N THR A 271 15.10 -10.85 -12.12
CA THR A 271 14.57 -12.21 -11.95
C THR A 271 13.83 -12.40 -10.63
N ASP A 272 14.31 -11.78 -9.55
CA ASP A 272 13.76 -11.96 -8.20
C ASP A 272 14.10 -10.79 -7.27
N HIS A 273 13.61 -10.88 -6.04
CA HIS A 273 13.87 -9.88 -5.01
C HIS A 273 15.34 -9.84 -4.56
N SER A 274 16.05 -10.95 -4.59
CA SER A 274 17.48 -11.00 -4.22
C SER A 274 18.34 -10.20 -5.20
N SER A 275 18.01 -10.31 -6.50
CA SER A 275 18.66 -9.51 -7.55
C SER A 275 18.41 -8.01 -7.35
N TYR A 276 17.20 -7.63 -6.94
CA TYR A 276 16.88 -6.24 -6.57
C TYR A 276 17.72 -5.77 -5.38
N LEU A 277 17.81 -6.56 -4.31
CA LEU A 277 18.63 -6.19 -3.15
C LEU A 277 20.10 -5.98 -3.53
N THR A 278 20.63 -6.79 -4.46
CA THR A 278 21.98 -6.60 -4.98
C THR A 278 22.10 -5.29 -5.76
N ALA A 279 21.13 -4.99 -6.63
CA ALA A 279 21.13 -3.78 -7.47
C ALA A 279 21.11 -2.48 -6.66
N VAL A 280 20.46 -2.47 -5.49
CA VAL A 280 20.40 -1.31 -4.60
C VAL A 280 21.56 -1.23 -3.60
N GLY A 281 22.67 -1.94 -3.83
CA GLY A 281 23.88 -1.89 -3.00
C GLY A 281 23.95 -2.92 -1.89
N GLY A 282 23.03 -3.89 -1.88
CA GLY A 282 23.04 -5.03 -0.96
C GLY A 282 22.40 -4.74 0.41
N ILE A 283 22.24 -5.81 1.17
CA ILE A 283 21.60 -5.78 2.50
C ILE A 283 22.32 -4.83 3.47
N ASP A 284 23.66 -4.78 3.42
CA ASP A 284 24.44 -3.93 4.31
C ASP A 284 24.26 -2.42 4.02
N HIS A 285 23.96 -2.07 2.77
CA HIS A 285 23.54 -0.70 2.43
C HIS A 285 22.22 -0.37 3.10
N ILE A 286 21.19 -1.20 2.91
CA ILE A 286 19.85 -0.96 3.46
C ILE A 286 19.87 -0.87 4.99
N ARG A 287 20.63 -1.74 5.66
CA ARG A 287 20.77 -1.73 7.13
C ARG A 287 21.39 -0.44 7.69
N ARG A 288 22.18 0.26 6.90
CA ARG A 288 22.78 1.53 7.32
C ARG A 288 21.88 2.74 7.14
N ILE A 289 20.74 2.60 6.44
CA ILE A 289 19.77 3.67 6.29
C ILE A 289 19.14 3.94 7.66
N PRO A 290 19.34 5.13 8.23
CA PRO A 290 18.85 5.41 9.58
C PRO A 290 17.33 5.38 9.62
N ALA A 291 16.79 4.62 10.57
CA ALA A 291 15.36 4.70 10.86
C ALA A 291 15.03 6.10 11.42
N PRO A 292 13.90 6.70 11.02
CA PRO A 292 13.48 7.97 11.60
C PRO A 292 13.25 7.81 13.10
N VAL A 293 13.64 8.81 13.86
CA VAL A 293 13.32 8.92 15.29
C VAL A 293 11.99 9.68 15.39
N PHE A 294 10.99 9.03 15.99
CA PHE A 294 9.66 9.60 16.21
C PHE A 294 9.53 10.14 17.63
#